data_24035fa0801e980b083e76392db4bf90
#
_entry.id   24035fa0801e980b083e76392db4bf90
#
_cell.length_a   1.000
_cell.length_b   1.000
_cell.length_c   1.000
_cell.angle_alpha   90.00
_cell.angle_beta   90.00
_cell.angle_gamma   90.00
#
_symmetry.space_group_name_H-M   'P 1'
#
loop_
_entity.id
_entity.type
_entity.pdbx_description
1 polymer ?
#
loop_
_entity_poly.entity_id
_entity_poly.type
_entity_poly.pdbx_seq_one_letter_code
_entity_poly.pdbx_strand_id
1 'polypeptide(L)'
;MGAGTGGTSATIGRYLRYQSHATRLLVVDPENSVFHDYWHTRDAGLRSARGSGIEGIGRPRVEPSFIPDVIDEVMRVPDAASAAAMHYLAQILGRKVGPSTGTNFWGAIRAAQRMRQQSRKGAVVTLLCDSGERYLDTWYDAEWVAERVGDLTPWLEQMQ
;
A
#
# COMPACT_ATOMS: atom_id res chain seq x y z
N MET A 1 3.59 4.68 0.13
CA MET A 1 3.66 4.04 -1.19
C MET A 1 3.84 2.54 -1.07
N GLY A 2 3.31 1.72 -2.00
CA GLY A 2 3.60 0.29 -2.08
C GLY A 2 5.00 0.02 -2.62
N ALA A 3 5.53 -1.17 -2.30
CA ALA A 3 6.80 -1.65 -2.80
C ALA A 3 6.59 -2.91 -3.67
N GLY A 4 7.04 -2.84 -4.92
CA GLY A 4 7.17 -4.02 -5.79
C GLY A 4 8.43 -4.80 -5.42
N THR A 5 9.55 -4.53 -6.06
CA THR A 5 10.85 -5.08 -5.65
C THR A 5 11.54 -4.25 -4.56
N GLY A 6 11.02 -3.08 -4.24
CA GLY A 6 11.60 -2.16 -3.26
C GLY A 6 12.55 -1.12 -3.85
N GLY A 7 12.86 -1.15 -5.14
CA GLY A 7 13.80 -0.22 -5.76
C GLY A 7 13.38 1.25 -5.61
N THR A 8 12.11 1.56 -5.84
CA THR A 8 11.59 2.94 -5.71
C THR A 8 11.62 3.42 -4.26
N SER A 9 11.16 2.59 -3.31
CA SER A 9 11.21 2.93 -1.88
C SER A 9 12.65 3.11 -1.39
N ALA A 10 13.58 2.26 -1.84
CA ALA A 10 15.00 2.40 -1.52
C ALA A 10 15.59 3.71 -2.07
N THR A 11 15.25 4.08 -3.30
CA THR A 11 15.72 5.33 -3.93
C THR A 11 15.19 6.56 -3.19
N ILE A 12 13.89 6.61 -2.90
CA ILE A 12 13.27 7.71 -2.16
C ILE A 12 13.87 7.79 -0.75
N GLY A 13 13.95 6.67 -0.05
CA GLY A 13 14.49 6.63 1.31
C GLY A 13 15.94 7.09 1.38
N ARG A 14 16.80 6.64 0.46
CA ARG A 14 18.19 7.11 0.35
C ARG A 14 18.27 8.61 0.07
N TYR A 15 17.45 9.11 -0.84
CA TYR A 15 17.42 10.53 -1.15
C TYR A 15 17.03 11.37 0.07
N LEU A 16 15.98 10.99 0.80
CA LEU A 16 15.56 11.66 2.02
C LEU A 16 16.67 11.68 3.08
N ARG A 17 17.38 10.57 3.28
CA ARG A 17 18.52 10.49 4.21
C ARG A 17 19.70 11.34 3.74
N TYR A 18 20.04 11.29 2.45
CA TYR A 18 21.11 12.09 1.86
C TYR A 18 20.86 13.58 2.02
N GLN A 19 19.62 14.04 1.82
CA GLN A 19 19.21 15.43 1.99
C GLN A 19 18.96 15.83 3.46
N SER A 20 19.10 14.92 4.41
CA SER A 20 18.71 15.13 5.82
C SER A 20 17.27 15.69 5.94
N HIS A 21 16.37 15.23 5.07
CA HIS A 21 15.01 15.74 4.97
C HIS A 21 14.11 15.12 6.04
N ALA A 22 13.26 15.94 6.70
CA ALA A 22 12.37 15.49 7.78
C ALA A 22 11.17 14.64 7.31
N THR A 23 10.96 14.46 6.01
CA THR A 23 9.90 13.61 5.48
C THR A 23 10.13 12.14 5.86
N ARG A 24 9.07 11.51 6.34
CA ARG A 24 9.07 10.08 6.66
C ARG A 24 8.54 9.27 5.49
N LEU A 25 9.19 8.15 5.21
CA LEU A 25 8.78 7.20 4.20
C LEU A 25 7.97 6.07 4.85
N LEU A 26 6.67 6.03 4.54
CA LEU A 26 5.78 4.92 4.86
C LEU A 26 5.63 4.01 3.63
N VAL A 27 5.98 2.74 3.78
CA VAL A 27 5.68 1.70 2.80
C VAL A 27 4.40 0.97 3.23
N VAL A 28 3.48 0.77 2.30
CA VAL A 28 2.28 -0.07 2.47
C VAL A 28 2.52 -1.42 1.82
N ASP A 29 2.25 -2.48 2.57
CA ASP A 29 2.55 -3.85 2.18
C ASP A 29 1.26 -4.69 2.16
N PRO A 30 0.84 -5.23 1.00
CA PRO A 30 -0.39 -6.01 0.91
C PRO A 30 -0.29 -7.36 1.60
N GLU A 31 -1.42 -8.04 1.73
CA GLU A 31 -1.47 -9.40 2.24
C GLU A 31 -0.58 -10.35 1.44
N ASN A 32 -0.11 -11.39 2.09
CA ASN A 32 0.78 -12.41 1.52
C ASN A 32 2.14 -11.90 1.02
N SER A 33 2.49 -10.65 1.32
CA SER A 33 3.83 -10.11 1.15
C SER A 33 4.65 -10.28 2.42
N VAL A 34 5.95 -10.43 2.27
CA VAL A 34 6.89 -10.61 3.39
C VAL A 34 7.58 -9.33 3.84
N PHE A 35 7.36 -8.20 3.17
CA PHE A 35 8.14 -6.98 3.45
C PHE A 35 7.86 -6.38 4.82
N HIS A 36 6.61 -6.44 5.28
CA HIS A 36 6.26 -6.00 6.64
C HIS A 36 7.03 -6.80 7.70
N ASP A 37 7.00 -8.12 7.61
CA ASP A 37 7.69 -8.99 8.57
C ASP A 37 9.21 -8.87 8.42
N TYR A 38 9.72 -8.76 7.21
CA TYR A 38 11.14 -8.52 6.96
C TYR A 38 11.62 -7.19 7.56
N TRP A 39 10.81 -6.13 7.46
CA TRP A 39 11.17 -4.84 8.06
C TRP A 39 11.31 -4.94 9.58
N HIS A 40 10.52 -5.76 10.25
CA HIS A 40 10.59 -5.98 11.69
C HIS A 40 11.70 -6.95 12.12
N THR A 41 11.83 -8.05 11.41
CA THR A 41 12.69 -9.18 11.84
C THR A 41 14.09 -9.17 11.24
N ARG A 42 14.25 -8.52 10.09
CA ARG A 42 15.48 -8.58 9.26
C ARG A 42 15.82 -9.99 8.75
N ASP A 43 14.90 -10.94 8.85
CA ASP A 43 15.11 -12.29 8.35
C ASP A 43 14.93 -12.36 6.83
N ALA A 44 16.05 -12.43 6.10
CA ALA A 44 16.07 -12.55 4.64
C ALA A 44 15.55 -13.91 4.13
N GLY A 45 15.38 -14.89 5.02
CA GLY A 45 14.84 -16.21 4.72
C GLY A 45 13.31 -16.26 4.60
N LEU A 46 12.61 -15.19 4.97
CA LEU A 46 11.14 -15.16 4.94
C LEU A 46 10.56 -15.49 3.56
N ARG A 47 9.53 -16.34 3.58
CA ARG A 47 8.76 -16.75 2.41
C ARG A 47 7.27 -16.78 2.76
N SER A 48 6.45 -16.39 1.82
CA SER A 48 5.00 -16.61 1.86
C SER A 48 4.62 -17.71 0.87
N ALA A 49 3.69 -18.58 1.26
CA ALA A 49 3.18 -19.63 0.39
C ALA A 49 2.36 -19.09 -0.79
N ARG A 50 1.83 -17.88 -0.64
CA ARG A 50 1.04 -17.19 -1.67
C ARG A 50 1.71 -15.88 -2.04
N GLY A 51 1.56 -15.45 -3.28
CA GLY A 51 1.91 -14.10 -3.69
C GLY A 51 0.84 -13.08 -3.25
N SER A 52 1.19 -11.80 -3.31
CA SER A 52 0.24 -10.70 -3.14
C SER A 52 -0.91 -10.81 -4.15
N GLY A 53 -2.14 -10.54 -3.70
CA GLY A 53 -3.30 -10.37 -4.57
C GLY A 53 -3.26 -9.04 -5.34
N ILE A 54 -2.50 -8.07 -4.86
CA ILE A 54 -2.37 -6.75 -5.49
C ILE A 54 -1.26 -6.76 -6.54
N GLU A 55 -1.61 -6.54 -7.79
CA GLU A 55 -0.62 -6.50 -8.88
C GLU A 55 0.42 -5.38 -8.67
N GLY A 56 1.66 -5.68 -8.97
CA GLY A 56 2.77 -4.73 -8.98
C GLY A 56 3.44 -4.49 -7.63
N ILE A 57 2.79 -4.77 -6.51
CA ILE A 57 3.33 -4.58 -5.15
C ILE A 57 3.23 -5.84 -4.29
N GLY A 58 4.07 -5.89 -3.25
CA GLY A 58 4.22 -7.07 -2.40
C GLY A 58 5.00 -8.20 -3.06
N ARG A 59 5.70 -8.99 -2.25
CA ARG A 59 6.46 -10.16 -2.74
C ARG A 59 6.35 -11.32 -1.76
N PRO A 60 6.32 -12.57 -2.28
CA PRO A 60 6.32 -13.76 -1.43
C PRO A 60 7.70 -14.11 -0.87
N ARG A 61 8.72 -13.33 -1.19
CA ARG A 61 10.11 -13.49 -0.72
C ARG A 61 10.75 -12.12 -0.53
N VAL A 62 11.79 -12.08 0.26
CA VAL A 62 12.61 -10.89 0.43
C VAL A 62 13.36 -10.59 -0.87
N GLU A 63 13.26 -9.35 -1.34
CA GLU A 63 13.96 -8.86 -2.52
C GLU A 63 15.18 -8.02 -2.09
N PRO A 64 16.35 -8.23 -2.69
CA PRO A 64 17.58 -7.50 -2.30
C PRO A 64 17.49 -5.98 -2.43
N SER A 65 16.62 -5.48 -3.31
CA SER A 65 16.38 -4.05 -3.52
C SER A 65 15.41 -3.42 -2.51
N PHE A 66 14.77 -4.22 -1.65
CA PHE A 66 14.00 -3.69 -0.52
C PHE A 66 14.95 -3.41 0.64
N ILE A 67 15.23 -2.14 0.89
CA ILE A 67 16.22 -1.70 1.90
C ILE A 67 15.46 -1.18 3.14
N PRO A 68 15.31 -2.00 4.19
CA PRO A 68 14.51 -1.63 5.35
C PRO A 68 15.07 -0.44 6.14
N ASP A 69 16.39 -0.21 6.11
CA ASP A 69 17.05 0.82 6.92
C ASP A 69 16.74 2.27 6.45
N VAL A 70 16.25 2.42 5.23
CA VAL A 70 15.85 3.73 4.69
C VAL A 70 14.34 3.96 4.71
N ILE A 71 13.57 3.03 5.29
CA ILE A 71 12.11 3.08 5.44
C ILE A 71 11.78 3.37 6.89
N ASP A 72 10.95 4.40 7.15
CA ASP A 72 10.59 4.80 8.51
C ASP A 72 9.48 3.96 9.10
N GLU A 73 8.63 3.37 8.27
CA GLU A 73 7.50 2.56 8.70
C GLU A 73 7.03 1.65 7.57
N VAL A 74 6.59 0.45 7.91
CA VAL A 74 5.87 -0.44 7.00
C VAL A 74 4.50 -0.77 7.60
N MET A 75 3.44 -0.57 6.83
CA MET A 75 2.07 -0.84 7.23
C MET A 75 1.52 -2.00 6.40
N ARG A 76 1.05 -3.06 7.06
CA ARG A 76 0.28 -4.12 6.38
C ARG A 76 -1.11 -3.63 6.03
N VAL A 77 -1.54 -3.87 4.80
CA VAL A 77 -2.86 -3.46 4.29
C VAL A 77 -3.60 -4.69 3.78
N PRO A 78 -4.78 -5.00 4.34
CA PRO A 78 -5.64 -6.05 3.82
C PRO A 78 -6.09 -5.77 2.39
N ASP A 79 -6.26 -6.84 1.59
CA ASP A 79 -6.70 -6.70 0.20
C ASP A 79 -8.10 -6.08 0.13
N ALA A 80 -9.00 -6.40 1.09
CA ALA A 80 -10.31 -5.77 1.20
C ALA A 80 -10.23 -4.25 1.48
N ALA A 81 -9.28 -3.81 2.31
CA ALA A 81 -9.04 -2.39 2.55
C ALA A 81 -8.51 -1.68 1.30
N SER A 82 -7.65 -2.37 0.54
CA SER A 82 -7.16 -1.87 -0.75
C SER A 82 -8.28 -1.71 -1.78
N ALA A 83 -9.18 -2.69 -1.88
CA ALA A 83 -10.34 -2.65 -2.77
C ALA A 83 -11.31 -1.52 -2.38
N ALA A 84 -11.67 -1.42 -1.10
CA ALA A 84 -12.55 -0.37 -0.60
C ALA A 84 -11.98 1.03 -0.89
N ALA A 85 -10.69 1.24 -0.62
CA ALA A 85 -10.01 2.50 -0.88
C ALA A 85 -9.91 2.82 -2.38
N MET A 86 -9.71 1.80 -3.22
CA MET A 86 -9.71 1.94 -4.67
C MET A 86 -11.08 2.42 -5.19
N HIS A 87 -12.17 1.77 -4.76
CA HIS A 87 -13.52 2.15 -5.16
C HIS A 87 -13.90 3.56 -4.68
N TYR A 88 -13.61 3.86 -3.41
CA TYR A 88 -13.87 5.18 -2.83
C TYR A 88 -13.11 6.28 -3.58
N LEU A 89 -11.83 6.08 -3.85
CA LEU A 89 -11.02 7.05 -4.59
C LEU A 89 -11.50 7.22 -6.04
N ALA A 90 -11.91 6.12 -6.70
CA ALA A 90 -12.43 6.17 -8.07
C ALA A 90 -13.70 7.04 -8.16
N GLN A 91 -14.59 6.99 -7.16
CA GLN A 91 -15.77 7.86 -7.07
C GLN A 91 -15.38 9.34 -6.94
N ILE A 92 -14.42 9.65 -6.07
CA ILE A 92 -13.92 11.03 -5.88
C ILE A 92 -13.30 11.59 -7.16
N LEU A 93 -12.50 10.79 -7.85
CA LEU A 93 -11.76 11.21 -9.04
C LEU A 93 -12.60 11.18 -10.32
N GLY A 94 -13.77 10.54 -10.31
CA GLY A 94 -14.58 10.32 -11.52
C GLY A 94 -13.89 9.42 -12.56
N ARG A 95 -12.89 8.64 -12.14
CA ARG A 95 -12.16 7.68 -13.00
C ARG A 95 -11.66 6.49 -12.19
N LYS A 96 -11.55 5.34 -12.85
CA LYS A 96 -11.03 4.11 -12.25
C LYS A 96 -9.52 4.17 -12.03
N VAL A 97 -9.07 3.58 -10.92
CA VAL A 97 -7.64 3.45 -10.55
C VAL A 97 -7.33 1.98 -10.24
N GLY A 98 -6.07 1.58 -10.33
CA GLY A 98 -5.67 0.21 -10.03
C GLY A 98 -5.64 -0.12 -8.53
N PRO A 99 -5.63 -1.42 -8.15
CA PRO A 99 -5.68 -1.86 -6.76
C PRO A 99 -4.45 -1.41 -5.95
N SER A 100 -3.28 -1.31 -6.55
CA SER A 100 -2.08 -0.76 -5.89
C SER A 100 -2.24 0.71 -5.50
N THR A 101 -3.02 1.48 -6.28
CA THR A 101 -3.43 2.84 -5.91
C THR A 101 -4.35 2.82 -4.68
N GLY A 102 -5.28 1.85 -4.61
CA GLY A 102 -6.13 1.64 -3.44
C GLY A 102 -5.32 1.36 -2.17
N THR A 103 -4.34 0.46 -2.26
CA THR A 103 -3.42 0.16 -1.14
C THR A 103 -2.66 1.43 -0.69
N ASN A 104 -2.15 2.20 -1.65
CA ASN A 104 -1.46 3.46 -1.36
C ASN A 104 -2.39 4.47 -0.69
N PHE A 105 -3.60 4.62 -1.19
CA PHE A 105 -4.57 5.57 -0.69
C PHE A 105 -5.07 5.20 0.71
N TRP A 106 -5.30 3.90 0.98
CA TRP A 106 -5.59 3.44 2.34
C TRP A 106 -4.50 3.86 3.32
N GLY A 107 -3.23 3.59 2.99
CA GLY A 107 -2.11 4.00 3.84
C GLY A 107 -2.02 5.51 4.04
N ALA A 108 -2.33 6.29 2.99
CA ALA A 108 -2.36 7.76 3.09
C ALA A 108 -3.46 8.25 4.04
N ILE A 109 -4.69 7.68 3.96
CA ILE A 109 -5.78 7.98 4.90
C ILE A 109 -5.37 7.65 6.34
N ARG A 110 -4.81 6.45 6.58
CA ARG A 110 -4.38 6.03 7.93
C ARG A 110 -3.27 6.93 8.47
N ALA A 111 -2.33 7.35 7.62
CA ALA A 111 -1.29 8.32 8.00
C ALA A 111 -1.89 9.68 8.35
N ALA A 112 -2.82 10.19 7.55
CA ALA A 112 -3.51 11.48 7.80
C ALA A 112 -4.35 11.43 9.10
N GLN A 113 -5.08 10.35 9.35
CA GLN A 113 -5.84 10.15 10.59
C GLN A 113 -4.92 10.16 11.82
N ARG A 114 -3.78 9.47 11.76
CA ARG A 114 -2.78 9.49 12.86
C ARG A 114 -2.18 10.88 13.06
N MET A 115 -1.87 11.60 11.99
CA MET A 115 -1.38 12.98 12.09
C MET A 115 -2.41 13.89 12.76
N ARG A 116 -3.69 13.75 12.40
CA ARG A 116 -4.80 14.50 13.03
C ARG A 116 -4.91 14.18 14.52
N GLN A 117 -4.89 12.92 14.92
CA GLN A 117 -4.94 12.48 16.32
C GLN A 117 -3.77 13.02 17.15
N GLN A 118 -2.60 13.14 16.53
CA GLN A 118 -1.38 13.66 17.15
C GLN A 118 -1.24 15.18 17.02
N SER A 119 -2.24 15.88 16.48
CA SER A 119 -2.19 17.33 16.20
C SER A 119 -0.97 17.74 15.36
N ARG A 120 -0.46 16.84 14.53
CA ARG A 120 0.69 17.11 13.64
C ARG A 120 0.22 17.77 12.36
N LYS A 121 0.87 18.87 12.00
CA LYS A 121 0.67 19.55 10.71
C LYS A 121 1.65 19.00 9.67
N GLY A 122 1.23 19.00 8.41
CA GLY A 122 2.05 18.55 7.31
C GLY A 122 1.21 18.09 6.11
N ALA A 123 1.89 17.55 5.10
CA ALA A 123 1.28 16.98 3.92
C ALA A 123 1.54 15.46 3.87
N VAL A 124 0.58 14.71 3.34
CA VAL A 124 0.73 13.30 2.97
C VAL A 124 0.74 13.21 1.45
N VAL A 125 1.83 12.70 0.91
CA VAL A 125 1.99 12.49 -0.54
C VAL A 125 1.89 11.01 -0.83
N THR A 126 1.10 10.63 -1.82
CA THR A 126 0.96 9.24 -2.28
C THR A 126 1.00 9.13 -3.79
N LEU A 127 1.04 7.91 -4.32
CA LEU A 127 1.14 7.65 -5.75
C LEU A 127 -0.19 7.13 -6.28
N LEU A 128 -0.64 7.71 -7.40
CA LEU A 128 -1.61 7.10 -8.30
C LEU A 128 -0.82 6.27 -9.30
N CYS A 129 -0.96 4.94 -9.23
CA CYS A 129 -0.15 4.02 -10.02
C CYS A 129 -0.71 3.88 -11.43
N ASP A 130 -1.47 2.81 -11.69
CA ASP A 130 -2.02 2.52 -12.99
C ASP A 130 -3.52 2.83 -13.11
N SER A 131 -4.03 2.81 -14.34
CA SER A 131 -5.45 2.95 -14.62
C SER A 131 -6.23 1.73 -14.17
N GLY A 132 -7.46 1.95 -13.69
CA GLY A 132 -8.38 0.89 -13.32
C GLY A 132 -9.01 0.13 -14.49
N GLU A 133 -8.82 0.59 -15.73
CA GLU A 133 -9.40 -0.02 -16.93
C GLU A 133 -8.94 -1.48 -17.16
N ARG A 134 -7.80 -1.85 -16.62
CA ARG A 134 -7.26 -3.22 -16.67
C ARG A 134 -7.95 -4.19 -15.73
N TYR A 135 -8.81 -3.70 -14.84
CA TYR A 135 -9.35 -4.45 -13.71
C TYR A 135 -10.88 -4.51 -13.72
N LEU A 136 -11.51 -4.25 -14.88
CA LEU A 136 -12.97 -4.21 -15.02
C LEU A 136 -13.62 -5.55 -14.70
N ASP A 137 -13.02 -6.64 -15.14
CA ASP A 137 -13.51 -8.00 -14.98
C ASP A 137 -12.99 -8.68 -13.69
N THR A 138 -12.37 -7.89 -12.79
CA THR A 138 -11.80 -8.38 -11.51
C THR A 138 -12.15 -7.41 -10.37
N TRP A 139 -11.26 -6.52 -10.02
CA TRP A 139 -11.41 -5.59 -8.89
C TRP A 139 -12.61 -4.63 -9.00
N TYR A 140 -13.19 -4.41 -10.19
CA TYR A 140 -14.41 -3.64 -10.42
C TYR A 140 -15.62 -4.52 -10.71
N ASP A 141 -15.49 -5.83 -10.74
CA ASP A 141 -16.59 -6.78 -10.81
C ASP A 141 -17.05 -7.17 -9.39
N ALA A 142 -18.34 -6.96 -9.10
CA ALA A 142 -18.88 -7.14 -7.75
C ALA A 142 -18.87 -8.62 -7.29
N GLU A 143 -19.12 -9.56 -8.21
CA GLU A 143 -19.14 -10.99 -7.90
C GLU A 143 -17.73 -11.48 -7.64
N TRP A 144 -16.78 -11.09 -8.48
CA TRP A 144 -15.37 -11.41 -8.29
C TRP A 144 -14.84 -10.87 -6.96
N VAL A 145 -15.16 -9.61 -6.63
CA VAL A 145 -14.74 -8.98 -5.36
C VAL A 145 -15.35 -9.72 -4.17
N ALA A 146 -16.66 -10.03 -4.21
CA ALA A 146 -17.32 -10.76 -3.12
C ALA A 146 -16.70 -12.14 -2.88
N GLU A 147 -16.34 -12.86 -3.96
CA GLU A 147 -15.75 -14.20 -3.88
C GLU A 147 -14.29 -14.18 -3.42
N ARG A 148 -13.48 -13.25 -3.94
CA ARG A 148 -12.02 -13.26 -3.80
C ARG A 148 -11.48 -12.36 -2.70
N VAL A 149 -12.19 -11.30 -2.40
CA VAL A 149 -11.76 -10.24 -1.48
C VAL A 149 -12.66 -10.17 -0.26
N GLY A 150 -13.98 -10.35 -0.45
CA GLY A 150 -14.97 -10.35 0.62
C GLY A 150 -15.73 -9.02 0.75
N ASP A 151 -16.32 -8.79 1.94
CA ASP A 151 -17.13 -7.61 2.22
C ASP A 151 -16.25 -6.36 2.41
N LEU A 152 -16.54 -5.33 1.63
CA LEU A 152 -15.83 -4.05 1.68
C LEU A 152 -16.45 -3.04 2.65
N THR A 153 -17.68 -3.29 3.14
CA THR A 153 -18.44 -2.34 3.97
C THR A 153 -17.67 -1.88 5.22
N PRO A 154 -17.07 -2.77 6.03
CA PRO A 154 -16.35 -2.35 7.23
C PRO A 154 -15.13 -1.45 6.94
N TRP A 155 -14.55 -1.59 5.74
CA TRP A 155 -13.40 -0.79 5.32
C TRP A 155 -13.81 0.57 4.78
N LEU A 156 -14.96 0.65 4.09
CA LEU A 156 -15.54 1.92 3.64
C LEU A 156 -15.94 2.81 4.83
N GLU A 157 -16.53 2.24 5.87
CA GLU A 157 -16.88 2.94 7.11
C GLU A 157 -15.67 3.56 7.81
N GLN A 158 -14.52 2.89 7.77
CA GLN A 158 -13.27 3.39 8.38
C GLN A 158 -12.64 4.57 7.63
N MET A 159 -13.12 4.89 6.43
CA MET A 159 -12.61 6.02 5.63
C MET A 159 -13.43 7.31 5.79
N GLN A 160 -14.61 7.22 6.39
CA GLN A 160 -15.48 8.36 6.71
C GLN A 160 -15.03 9.01 8.04
#